data_1ba03be84e6ad72c431268114a48d941
#
_entry.id   1ba03be84e6ad72c431268114a48d941
#
_cell.length_a   1.000
_cell.length_b   1.000
_cell.length_c   1.000
_cell.angle_alpha   90.00
_cell.angle_beta   90.00
_cell.angle_gamma   90.00
#
_symmetry.space_group_name_H-M   'P 1'
#
loop_
_entity.id
_entity.type
_entity.pdbx_description
1 polymer ?
#
loop_
_entity_poly.entity_id
_entity_poly.type
_entity_poly.pdbx_seq_one_letter_code
_entity_poly.pdbx_strand_id
1 'polypeptide(L)'
;MDVQLAKKQFASNENPSFMLYQYKTTEDDNLFTISARCNILQETIATLNHINSPTEDISNRELLLPTVDGIFVSNSPVTPFESILKKNCFQSDNSLCYNVNIKGEVFTFFVGMRVGSTERYFFLDSSLKMPLKESVLTSDFGMRVSPITGKNKFHSGVDLAAPLGTEVFSCGNGVVEKTGWDNVYGYYVIVKHDTNRSSFYAHLSKIVAQKGDKVGIQTCIGKVGSTGASTGPHLHFEIRKNNSKINPFSELSDL
;
A
#
# COMPACT_ATOMS: atom_id res chain seq x y z
N MET A 1 1.27 -32.28 -7.82
CA MET A 1 1.04 -30.94 -8.41
C MET A 1 2.39 -30.45 -8.89
N ASP A 2 2.64 -30.57 -10.20
CA ASP A 2 3.97 -30.27 -10.74
C ASP A 2 4.19 -28.76 -10.81
N VAL A 3 5.08 -28.27 -9.93
CA VAL A 3 5.59 -26.91 -10.00
C VAL A 3 6.54 -26.85 -11.19
N GLN A 4 6.15 -26.22 -12.28
CA GLN A 4 7.06 -25.95 -13.40
C GLN A 4 8.06 -24.87 -12.97
N LEU A 5 9.22 -25.33 -12.52
CA LEU A 5 10.32 -24.51 -12.06
C LEU A 5 11.28 -24.21 -13.24
N ALA A 6 11.20 -23.03 -13.79
CA ALA A 6 12.19 -22.54 -14.76
C ALA A 6 13.44 -22.05 -14.00
N LYS A 7 14.54 -22.81 -14.05
CA LYS A 7 15.83 -22.39 -13.48
C LYS A 7 16.41 -21.23 -14.30
N LYS A 8 16.60 -20.06 -13.69
CA LYS A 8 17.49 -19.01 -14.22
C LYS A 8 18.65 -18.79 -13.23
N GLN A 9 19.85 -19.11 -13.67
CA GLN A 9 21.09 -18.87 -12.92
C GLN A 9 21.61 -17.47 -13.25
N PHE A 10 21.81 -16.64 -12.24
CA PHE A 10 22.48 -15.37 -12.37
C PHE A 10 23.85 -15.49 -11.70
N ALA A 11 24.92 -15.47 -12.50
CA ALA A 11 26.29 -15.41 -12.01
C ALA A 11 26.83 -14.00 -12.23
N SER A 12 27.29 -13.35 -11.17
CA SER A 12 28.28 -12.30 -11.22
C SER A 12 29.42 -12.64 -10.26
N ASN A 13 30.62 -12.21 -10.61
CA ASN A 13 31.91 -12.77 -10.13
C ASN A 13 32.23 -12.67 -8.62
N GLU A 14 31.29 -12.33 -7.72
CA GLU A 14 31.50 -12.27 -6.26
C GLU A 14 30.23 -12.51 -5.44
N ASN A 15 29.17 -13.03 -6.04
CA ASN A 15 27.87 -13.18 -5.37
C ASN A 15 27.66 -14.59 -4.82
N PRO A 16 26.91 -14.73 -3.70
CA PRO A 16 26.49 -16.03 -3.25
C PRO A 16 25.71 -16.72 -4.37
N SER A 17 26.06 -17.97 -4.67
CA SER A 17 25.31 -18.76 -5.64
C SER A 17 23.92 -19.07 -5.09
N PHE A 18 22.94 -18.26 -5.41
CA PHE A 18 21.53 -18.58 -5.16
C PHE A 18 20.78 -18.72 -6.49
N MET A 19 19.75 -19.52 -6.47
CA MET A 19 18.87 -19.72 -7.62
C MET A 19 17.56 -18.95 -7.40
N LEU A 20 16.99 -18.47 -8.49
CA LEU A 20 15.65 -17.89 -8.52
C LEU A 20 14.75 -18.81 -9.33
N TYR A 21 13.60 -19.13 -8.76
CA TYR A 21 12.54 -19.88 -9.41
C TYR A 21 11.39 -18.96 -9.77
N GLN A 22 10.84 -19.09 -10.97
CA GLN A 22 9.59 -18.44 -11.32
C GLN A 22 8.44 -19.31 -10.83
N TYR A 23 7.51 -18.68 -10.13
CA TYR A 23 6.30 -19.30 -9.60
C TYR A 23 5.09 -18.50 -10.00
N LYS A 24 4.15 -19.12 -10.71
CA LYS A 24 2.86 -18.51 -11.03
C LYS A 24 1.86 -18.87 -9.93
N THR A 25 1.39 -17.86 -9.21
CA THR A 25 0.42 -18.02 -8.13
C THR A 25 -0.98 -18.36 -8.66
N THR A 26 -1.73 -19.05 -7.85
CA THR A 26 -3.15 -19.38 -8.04
C THR A 26 -4.04 -18.48 -7.19
N GLU A 27 -5.37 -18.62 -7.29
CA GLU A 27 -6.33 -17.88 -6.45
C GLU A 27 -6.26 -18.26 -4.96
N ASP A 28 -5.80 -19.48 -4.66
CA ASP A 28 -5.65 -19.99 -3.29
C ASP A 28 -4.32 -19.58 -2.63
N ASP A 29 -3.41 -18.99 -3.40
CA ASP A 29 -2.09 -18.62 -2.91
C ASP A 29 -2.12 -17.25 -2.20
N ASN A 30 -1.47 -17.22 -1.05
CA ASN A 30 -1.10 -16.00 -0.35
C ASN A 30 0.36 -16.10 0.12
N LEU A 31 0.92 -15.00 0.56
CA LEU A 31 2.33 -14.95 0.95
C LEU A 31 2.67 -15.95 2.05
N PHE A 32 1.75 -16.18 2.99
CA PHE A 32 1.93 -17.16 4.08
C PHE A 32 2.00 -18.60 3.56
N THR A 33 1.07 -19.00 2.68
CA THR A 33 1.02 -20.38 2.15
C THR A 33 2.24 -20.69 1.29
N ILE A 34 2.72 -19.72 0.48
CA ILE A 34 3.93 -19.88 -0.34
C ILE A 34 5.16 -19.97 0.57
N SER A 35 5.30 -19.08 1.53
CA SER A 35 6.38 -19.06 2.52
C SER A 35 6.50 -20.41 3.25
N ALA A 36 5.36 -20.93 3.73
CA ALA A 36 5.32 -22.22 4.45
C ALA A 36 5.69 -23.41 3.56
N ARG A 37 5.21 -23.44 2.29
CA ARG A 37 5.51 -24.53 1.34
C ARG A 37 6.96 -24.55 0.88
N CYS A 38 7.52 -23.37 0.66
CA CYS A 38 8.87 -23.23 0.10
C CYS A 38 9.95 -23.11 1.18
N ASN A 39 9.55 -22.99 2.45
CA ASN A 39 10.45 -22.71 3.57
C ASN A 39 11.34 -21.47 3.33
N ILE A 40 10.72 -20.40 2.83
CA ILE A 40 11.35 -19.09 2.57
C ILE A 40 10.61 -18.06 3.41
N LEU A 41 11.34 -17.11 4.00
CA LEU A 41 10.74 -16.05 4.81
C LEU A 41 9.78 -15.17 3.95
N GLN A 42 8.65 -14.80 4.55
CA GLN A 42 7.68 -13.92 3.88
C GLN A 42 8.33 -12.60 3.42
N GLU A 43 9.16 -12.03 4.27
CA GLU A 43 9.88 -10.79 3.99
C GLU A 43 10.87 -10.95 2.82
N THR A 44 11.49 -12.11 2.67
CA THR A 44 12.36 -12.43 1.54
C THR A 44 11.57 -12.46 0.23
N ILE A 45 10.42 -13.15 0.22
CA ILE A 45 9.55 -13.20 -0.95
C ILE A 45 9.00 -11.81 -1.26
N ALA A 46 8.55 -11.09 -0.22
CA ALA A 46 7.94 -9.77 -0.36
C ALA A 46 8.90 -8.73 -0.95
N THR A 47 10.11 -8.66 -0.43
CA THR A 47 11.10 -7.66 -0.85
C THR A 47 11.64 -7.91 -2.26
N LEU A 48 11.68 -9.17 -2.69
CA LEU A 48 12.08 -9.53 -4.05
C LEU A 48 10.98 -9.25 -5.09
N ASN A 49 9.70 -9.27 -4.67
CA ASN A 49 8.55 -9.21 -5.57
C ASN A 49 7.69 -7.95 -5.39
N HIS A 50 8.19 -6.93 -4.69
CA HIS A 50 7.50 -5.67 -4.43
C HIS A 50 6.14 -5.84 -3.75
N ILE A 51 6.04 -6.78 -2.81
CA ILE A 51 4.84 -7.00 -2.00
C ILE A 51 4.93 -6.13 -0.74
N ASN A 52 3.92 -5.27 -0.53
CA ASN A 52 3.94 -4.30 0.56
C ASN A 52 3.51 -4.89 1.90
N SER A 53 2.64 -5.89 1.88
CA SER A 53 2.10 -6.54 3.09
C SER A 53 1.76 -8.00 2.85
N PRO A 54 1.71 -8.86 3.89
CA PRO A 54 1.40 -10.28 3.74
C PRO A 54 -0.05 -10.55 3.32
N THR A 55 -0.93 -9.57 3.45
CA THR A 55 -2.35 -9.64 3.05
C THR A 55 -2.61 -9.10 1.64
N GLU A 56 -1.56 -8.64 0.94
CA GLU A 56 -1.69 -8.19 -0.44
C GLU A 56 -2.14 -9.36 -1.33
N ASP A 57 -3.14 -9.10 -2.19
CA ASP A 57 -3.57 -10.10 -3.17
C ASP A 57 -2.49 -10.32 -4.22
N ILE A 58 -1.99 -11.53 -4.25
CA ILE A 58 -0.95 -11.97 -5.18
C ILE A 58 -1.47 -12.99 -6.20
N SER A 59 -2.78 -13.17 -6.31
CA SER A 59 -3.42 -14.12 -7.23
C SER A 59 -2.99 -13.88 -8.68
N ASN A 60 -2.72 -14.95 -9.40
CA ASN A 60 -2.35 -14.94 -10.82
C ASN A 60 -1.09 -14.11 -11.15
N ARG A 61 -0.25 -13.80 -10.17
CA ARG A 61 1.04 -13.10 -10.36
C ARG A 61 2.17 -14.09 -10.64
N GLU A 62 3.20 -13.61 -11.32
CA GLU A 62 4.50 -14.33 -11.42
C GLU A 62 5.41 -13.81 -10.32
N LEU A 63 5.79 -14.68 -9.41
CA LEU A 63 6.73 -14.38 -8.34
C LEU A 63 8.10 -15.02 -8.62
N LEU A 64 9.14 -14.36 -8.10
CA LEU A 64 10.49 -14.93 -8.01
C LEU A 64 10.69 -15.47 -6.59
N LEU A 65 11.10 -16.73 -6.50
CA LEU A 65 11.37 -17.39 -5.22
C LEU A 65 12.86 -17.73 -5.15
N PRO A 66 13.64 -17.16 -4.21
CA PRO A 66 15.05 -17.44 -4.05
C PRO A 66 15.27 -18.72 -3.25
N THR A 67 16.44 -19.34 -3.39
CA THR A 67 16.84 -20.52 -2.60
C THR A 67 17.52 -20.14 -1.28
N VAL A 68 17.72 -18.86 -1.03
CA VAL A 68 18.41 -18.34 0.17
C VAL A 68 17.58 -17.24 0.77
N ASP A 69 17.39 -17.28 2.08
CA ASP A 69 16.71 -16.23 2.82
C ASP A 69 17.58 -14.97 2.94
N GLY A 70 16.91 -13.83 3.01
CA GLY A 70 17.51 -12.51 3.18
C GLY A 70 16.58 -11.40 2.75
N ILE A 71 17.08 -10.19 2.72
CA ILE A 71 16.31 -8.99 2.37
C ILE A 71 16.85 -8.41 1.07
N PHE A 72 15.98 -8.23 0.07
CA PHE A 72 16.27 -7.58 -1.19
C PHE A 72 15.85 -6.10 -1.11
N VAL A 73 16.82 -5.21 -1.00
CA VAL A 73 16.54 -3.76 -0.96
C VAL A 73 16.71 -3.19 -2.37
N SER A 74 15.59 -2.82 -2.98
CA SER A 74 15.60 -2.21 -4.31
C SER A 74 16.28 -0.84 -4.29
N ASN A 75 17.09 -0.56 -5.31
CA ASN A 75 17.65 0.77 -5.52
C ASN A 75 16.57 1.78 -5.95
N SER A 76 15.44 1.30 -6.46
CA SER A 76 14.28 2.09 -6.88
C SER A 76 13.01 1.59 -6.19
N PRO A 77 12.86 1.78 -4.86
CA PRO A 77 11.74 1.23 -4.11
C PRO A 77 10.40 1.75 -4.64
N VAL A 78 9.46 0.85 -4.86
CA VAL A 78 8.12 1.13 -5.37
C VAL A 78 7.05 1.01 -4.28
N THR A 79 7.36 0.34 -3.16
CA THR A 79 6.44 0.21 -2.02
C THR A 79 6.90 1.01 -0.80
N PRO A 80 5.98 1.41 0.10
CA PRO A 80 6.34 2.00 1.38
C PRO A 80 7.26 1.11 2.21
N PHE A 81 7.02 -0.21 2.24
CA PHE A 81 7.86 -1.16 2.95
C PHE A 81 9.31 -1.16 2.46
N GLU A 82 9.54 -1.25 1.14
CA GLU A 82 10.88 -1.17 0.54
C GLU A 82 11.59 0.14 0.88
N SER A 83 10.84 1.20 0.99
CA SER A 83 11.40 2.53 1.29
C SER A 83 11.88 2.66 2.72
N ILE A 84 11.17 2.03 3.67
CA ILE A 84 11.61 1.91 5.05
C ILE A 84 12.87 1.06 5.11
N LEU A 85 12.87 -0.09 4.43
CA LEU A 85 14.04 -0.96 4.37
C LEU A 85 15.25 -0.25 3.77
N LYS A 86 15.09 0.46 2.66
CA LYS A 86 16.17 1.23 2.04
C LYS A 86 16.77 2.26 2.99
N LYS A 87 15.95 2.93 3.81
CA LYS A 87 16.42 3.91 4.79
C LYS A 87 17.18 3.26 5.95
N ASN A 88 16.75 2.09 6.41
CA ASN A 88 17.22 1.48 7.65
C ASN A 88 18.31 0.43 7.44
N CYS A 89 18.25 -0.39 6.38
CA CYS A 89 19.20 -1.48 6.15
C CYS A 89 20.63 -0.99 5.85
N PHE A 90 20.81 0.18 5.24
CA PHE A 90 22.12 0.74 4.97
C PHE A 90 22.87 1.28 6.21
N GLN A 91 22.24 1.25 7.39
CA GLN A 91 22.89 1.67 8.65
C GLN A 91 23.54 0.52 9.43
N SER A 92 23.45 -0.71 8.93
CA SER A 92 23.96 -1.92 9.60
C SER A 92 25.38 -2.26 9.08
N ASP A 93 26.39 -1.92 9.83
CA ASP A 93 27.84 -2.04 9.45
C ASP A 93 28.37 -3.49 9.30
N ASN A 94 27.60 -4.53 9.64
CA ASN A 94 28.08 -5.92 9.74
C ASN A 94 27.32 -6.94 8.89
N SER A 95 26.52 -6.52 7.93
CA SER A 95 25.72 -7.46 7.12
C SER A 95 26.45 -7.84 5.84
N LEU A 96 26.55 -9.14 5.57
CA LEU A 96 27.01 -9.66 4.29
C LEU A 96 25.99 -9.29 3.22
N CYS A 97 26.36 -8.36 2.32
CA CYS A 97 25.47 -7.89 1.27
C CYS A 97 26.12 -7.88 -0.11
N TYR A 98 25.32 -8.03 -1.13
CA TYR A 98 25.73 -8.09 -2.53
C TYR A 98 24.79 -7.28 -3.42
N ASN A 99 25.35 -6.61 -4.43
CA ASN A 99 24.52 -6.01 -5.46
C ASN A 99 24.16 -7.07 -6.51
N VAL A 100 22.88 -7.27 -6.73
CA VAL A 100 22.36 -8.25 -7.70
C VAL A 100 21.47 -7.57 -8.71
N ASN A 101 21.62 -7.89 -9.98
CA ASN A 101 20.73 -7.42 -11.04
C ASN A 101 19.74 -8.54 -11.38
N ILE A 102 18.45 -8.29 -11.17
CA ILE A 102 17.37 -9.24 -11.41
C ILE A 102 16.38 -8.61 -12.39
N LYS A 103 16.29 -9.18 -13.59
CA LYS A 103 15.42 -8.67 -14.67
C LYS A 103 15.62 -7.18 -15.00
N GLY A 104 16.85 -6.66 -14.86
CA GLY A 104 17.19 -5.26 -15.14
C GLY A 104 17.05 -4.32 -13.93
N GLU A 105 16.54 -4.80 -12.82
CA GLU A 105 16.48 -4.06 -11.57
C GLU A 105 17.66 -4.41 -10.66
N VAL A 106 18.24 -3.40 -10.00
CA VAL A 106 19.37 -3.57 -9.10
C VAL A 106 18.87 -3.59 -7.64
N PHE A 107 19.17 -4.68 -6.95
CA PHE A 107 18.94 -4.85 -5.53
C PHE A 107 20.26 -4.94 -4.77
N THR A 108 20.26 -4.43 -3.54
CA THR A 108 21.26 -4.84 -2.54
C THR A 108 20.64 -6.00 -1.75
N PHE A 109 21.21 -7.19 -1.89
CA PHE A 109 20.76 -8.39 -1.20
C PHE A 109 21.56 -8.61 0.08
N PHE A 110 20.89 -8.58 1.22
CA PHE A 110 21.43 -8.85 2.55
C PHE A 110 21.15 -10.31 2.92
N VAL A 111 22.18 -11.16 2.82
CA VAL A 111 22.05 -12.61 3.01
C VAL A 111 21.74 -12.96 4.47
N GLY A 112 20.71 -13.77 4.70
CA GLY A 112 20.29 -14.23 6.02
C GLY A 112 19.76 -13.14 6.94
N MET A 113 19.67 -11.89 6.46
CA MET A 113 19.12 -10.79 7.23
C MET A 113 17.62 -10.96 7.42
N ARG A 114 17.14 -10.52 8.57
CA ARG A 114 15.71 -10.40 8.89
C ARG A 114 15.37 -8.93 9.11
N VAL A 115 14.14 -8.58 8.81
CA VAL A 115 13.63 -7.23 9.12
C VAL A 115 13.61 -7.01 10.63
N GLY A 116 13.91 -5.78 11.05
CA GLY A 116 13.81 -5.36 12.44
C GLY A 116 12.37 -5.37 12.94
N SER A 117 12.19 -5.21 14.25
CA SER A 117 10.85 -5.20 14.86
C SER A 117 9.94 -4.11 14.31
N THR A 118 10.48 -2.93 14.05
CA THR A 118 9.74 -1.77 13.51
C THR A 118 9.29 -2.03 12.07
N GLU A 119 10.19 -2.50 11.21
CA GLU A 119 9.89 -2.82 9.82
C GLU A 119 8.91 -3.99 9.72
N ARG A 120 9.06 -4.97 10.60
CA ARG A 120 8.16 -6.12 10.67
C ARG A 120 6.75 -5.72 11.10
N TYR A 121 6.64 -4.85 12.10
CA TYR A 121 5.36 -4.28 12.50
C TYR A 121 4.69 -3.56 11.32
N PHE A 122 5.44 -2.71 10.62
CA PHE A 122 4.94 -2.00 9.44
C PHE A 122 4.50 -2.97 8.32
N PHE A 123 5.27 -4.02 8.06
CA PHE A 123 4.95 -5.04 7.05
C PHE A 123 3.68 -5.81 7.41
N LEU A 124 3.50 -6.17 8.69
CA LEU A 124 2.35 -6.95 9.15
C LEU A 124 1.07 -6.11 9.30
N ASP A 125 1.18 -4.83 9.57
CA ASP A 125 0.02 -3.93 9.74
C ASP A 125 -0.45 -3.37 8.40
N SER A 126 -1.37 -4.07 7.77
CA SER A 126 -2.07 -3.65 6.54
C SER A 126 -3.46 -3.06 6.84
N SER A 127 -3.77 -2.81 8.11
CA SER A 127 -5.06 -2.26 8.52
C SER A 127 -5.25 -0.83 8.02
N LEU A 128 -6.47 -0.50 7.63
CA LEU A 128 -6.88 0.86 7.32
C LEU A 128 -7.57 1.47 8.55
N LYS A 129 -7.28 2.72 8.85
CA LYS A 129 -7.81 3.46 9.99
C LYS A 129 -8.66 4.65 9.54
N MET A 130 -9.47 5.18 10.44
CA MET A 130 -10.23 6.39 10.18
C MET A 130 -9.30 7.54 9.79
N PRO A 131 -9.62 8.31 8.71
CA PRO A 131 -8.78 9.41 8.23
C PRO A 131 -8.88 10.68 9.08
N LEU A 132 -9.82 10.74 10.00
CA LEU A 132 -10.04 11.83 10.96
C LEU A 132 -10.02 11.28 12.38
N LYS A 133 -9.38 12.01 13.30
CA LYS A 133 -9.36 11.63 14.73
C LYS A 133 -10.75 11.72 15.36
N GLU A 134 -11.50 12.77 14.98
CA GLU A 134 -12.86 13.01 15.44
C GLU A 134 -13.71 13.45 14.25
N SER A 135 -14.86 12.84 14.08
CA SER A 135 -15.81 13.20 13.02
C SER A 135 -17.19 12.64 13.31
N VAL A 136 -18.19 13.23 12.67
CA VAL A 136 -19.58 12.73 12.70
C VAL A 136 -19.91 12.20 11.31
N LEU A 137 -20.37 10.96 11.22
CA LEU A 137 -20.89 10.40 9.99
C LEU A 137 -22.20 11.13 9.62
N THR A 138 -22.19 11.83 8.49
CA THR A 138 -23.36 12.60 8.00
C THR A 138 -24.01 11.96 6.80
N SER A 139 -23.30 11.07 6.09
CA SER A 139 -23.89 10.33 4.97
C SER A 139 -23.15 9.02 4.72
N ASP A 140 -23.95 7.95 4.64
CA ASP A 140 -23.48 6.59 4.39
C ASP A 140 -23.18 6.32 2.92
N PHE A 141 -22.41 5.23 2.68
CA PHE A 141 -22.20 4.63 1.38
C PHE A 141 -23.49 3.98 0.86
N GLY A 142 -23.77 4.12 -0.43
CA GLY A 142 -24.88 3.44 -1.10
C GLY A 142 -25.94 4.39 -1.66
N MET A 143 -27.12 3.85 -1.96
CA MET A 143 -28.22 4.63 -2.54
C MET A 143 -28.85 5.57 -1.51
N ARG A 144 -28.86 6.87 -1.81
CA ARG A 144 -29.49 7.89 -0.95
C ARG A 144 -30.10 9.04 -1.76
N VAL A 145 -30.95 9.80 -1.12
CA VAL A 145 -31.42 11.09 -1.70
C VAL A 145 -30.26 12.09 -1.61
N SER A 146 -29.88 12.64 -2.73
CA SER A 146 -28.82 13.66 -2.79
C SER A 146 -29.26 14.95 -2.09
N PRO A 147 -28.50 15.47 -1.11
CA PRO A 147 -28.84 16.73 -0.44
C PRO A 147 -28.72 17.95 -1.37
N ILE A 148 -28.02 17.81 -2.51
CA ILE A 148 -27.83 18.89 -3.49
C ILE A 148 -28.97 18.90 -4.52
N THR A 149 -29.38 17.72 -5.02
CA THR A 149 -30.32 17.63 -6.15
C THR A 149 -31.71 17.11 -5.77
N GLY A 150 -31.89 16.60 -4.55
CA GLY A 150 -33.13 15.95 -4.10
C GLY A 150 -33.46 14.62 -4.81
N LYS A 151 -32.61 14.12 -5.70
CA LYS A 151 -32.81 12.87 -6.46
C LYS A 151 -32.07 11.71 -5.84
N ASN A 152 -32.56 10.50 -6.06
CA ASN A 152 -31.84 9.27 -5.70
C ASN A 152 -30.52 9.22 -6.46
N LYS A 153 -29.40 9.06 -5.71
CA LYS A 153 -28.04 8.98 -6.26
C LYS A 153 -27.24 7.99 -5.41
N PHE A 154 -26.40 7.23 -6.10
CA PHE A 154 -25.44 6.37 -5.42
C PHE A 154 -24.30 7.21 -4.83
N HIS A 155 -24.05 7.06 -3.52
CA HIS A 155 -22.94 7.68 -2.80
C HIS A 155 -21.78 6.70 -2.75
N SER A 156 -20.68 7.07 -3.36
CA SER A 156 -19.53 6.19 -3.58
C SER A 156 -18.56 6.11 -2.41
N GLY A 157 -18.84 6.80 -1.32
CA GLY A 157 -18.03 6.85 -0.12
C GLY A 157 -18.88 7.15 1.09
N VAL A 158 -18.25 7.68 2.13
CA VAL A 158 -18.92 8.22 3.33
C VAL A 158 -18.56 9.69 3.49
N ASP A 159 -19.48 10.47 4.05
CA ASP A 159 -19.24 11.88 4.37
C ASP A 159 -19.06 12.02 5.89
N LEU A 160 -17.88 12.50 6.28
CA LEU A 160 -17.43 12.67 7.66
C LEU A 160 -17.34 14.17 7.98
N ALA A 161 -18.34 14.68 8.70
CA ALA A 161 -18.34 16.08 9.12
C ALA A 161 -17.29 16.34 10.19
N ALA A 162 -16.52 17.39 10.00
CA ALA A 162 -15.53 17.90 10.95
C ALA A 162 -15.31 19.41 10.69
N PRO A 163 -14.79 20.17 11.66
CA PRO A 163 -14.52 21.59 11.48
C PRO A 163 -13.63 21.87 10.28
N LEU A 164 -13.85 23.02 9.62
CA LEU A 164 -13.02 23.48 8.52
C LEU A 164 -11.55 23.56 8.96
N GLY A 165 -10.63 22.99 8.18
CA GLY A 165 -9.20 22.98 8.47
C GLY A 165 -8.72 21.84 9.36
N THR A 166 -9.61 20.96 9.85
CA THR A 166 -9.22 19.74 10.56
C THR A 166 -8.25 18.91 9.71
N GLU A 167 -7.21 18.37 10.31
CA GLU A 167 -6.22 17.55 9.63
C GLU A 167 -6.83 16.25 9.13
N VAL A 168 -6.56 15.93 7.86
CA VAL A 168 -6.93 14.67 7.22
C VAL A 168 -5.68 13.82 7.09
N PHE A 169 -5.70 12.62 7.66
CA PHE A 169 -4.59 11.68 7.62
C PHE A 169 -4.83 10.60 6.56
N SER A 170 -3.74 10.01 6.06
CA SER A 170 -3.87 8.80 5.27
C SER A 170 -4.46 7.68 6.13
N CYS A 171 -5.45 6.97 5.60
CA CYS A 171 -6.08 5.85 6.31
C CYS A 171 -5.17 4.63 6.44
N GLY A 172 -4.07 4.57 5.69
CA GLY A 172 -3.12 3.46 5.71
C GLY A 172 -1.79 3.84 5.09
N ASN A 173 -0.86 2.90 5.15
CA ASN A 173 0.41 3.02 4.46
C ASN A 173 0.21 3.04 2.95
N GLY A 174 0.93 3.87 2.22
CA GLY A 174 0.78 3.96 0.77
C GLY A 174 1.62 5.04 0.11
N VAL A 175 1.34 5.27 -1.17
CA VAL A 175 1.94 6.33 -1.98
C VAL A 175 0.84 7.22 -2.54
N VAL A 176 1.03 8.52 -2.49
CA VAL A 176 0.11 9.48 -3.11
C VAL A 176 0.16 9.29 -4.63
N GLU A 177 -0.87 8.70 -5.18
CA GLU A 177 -0.98 8.43 -6.62
C GLU A 177 -1.35 9.69 -7.40
N LYS A 178 -2.25 10.50 -6.83
CA LYS A 178 -2.76 11.69 -7.50
C LYS A 178 -3.27 12.73 -6.50
N THR A 179 -3.03 13.99 -6.81
CA THR A 179 -3.68 15.15 -6.18
C THR A 179 -4.27 16.02 -7.27
N GLY A 180 -5.33 16.76 -6.98
CA GLY A 180 -5.93 17.62 -8.00
C GLY A 180 -7.17 18.36 -7.54
N TRP A 181 -7.86 18.91 -8.53
CA TRP A 181 -9.13 19.60 -8.42
C TRP A 181 -10.16 19.00 -9.39
N ASP A 182 -11.39 18.90 -8.94
CA ASP A 182 -12.56 18.52 -9.71
C ASP A 182 -13.77 19.35 -9.31
N ASN A 183 -14.67 19.68 -10.24
CA ASN A 183 -15.83 20.53 -9.96
C ASN A 183 -16.83 19.90 -8.97
N VAL A 184 -16.88 18.57 -8.91
CA VAL A 184 -17.74 17.83 -7.98
C VAL A 184 -17.02 17.61 -6.66
N TYR A 185 -15.80 17.06 -6.70
CA TYR A 185 -15.05 16.65 -5.52
C TYR A 185 -14.20 17.75 -4.88
N GLY A 186 -14.05 18.93 -5.54
CA GLY A 186 -13.15 19.98 -5.07
C GLY A 186 -11.69 19.55 -5.08
N TYR A 187 -10.89 20.00 -4.12
CA TYR A 187 -9.54 19.50 -3.90
C TYR A 187 -9.58 18.07 -3.39
N TYR A 188 -8.76 17.20 -4.00
CA TYR A 188 -8.73 15.79 -3.64
C TYR A 188 -7.31 15.20 -3.63
N VAL A 189 -7.17 14.12 -2.88
CA VAL A 189 -5.98 13.25 -2.81
C VAL A 189 -6.40 11.81 -3.05
N ILE A 190 -5.59 11.05 -3.80
CA ILE A 190 -5.70 9.60 -3.94
C ILE A 190 -4.43 8.98 -3.38
N VAL A 191 -4.57 8.04 -2.45
CA VAL A 191 -3.47 7.23 -1.92
C VAL A 191 -3.63 5.79 -2.39
N LYS A 192 -2.60 5.25 -3.03
CA LYS A 192 -2.52 3.83 -3.39
C LYS A 192 -1.83 3.08 -2.26
N HIS A 193 -2.51 2.10 -1.67
CA HIS A 193 -2.02 1.32 -0.53
C HIS A 193 -1.27 0.07 -0.98
N ASP A 194 -1.81 -0.63 -1.98
CA ASP A 194 -1.24 -1.83 -2.59
C ASP A 194 -1.69 -1.95 -4.06
N THR A 195 -1.50 -3.10 -4.69
CA THR A 195 -1.90 -3.33 -6.09
C THR A 195 -3.40 -3.18 -6.30
N ASN A 196 -4.20 -3.48 -5.27
CA ASN A 196 -5.65 -3.62 -5.37
C ASN A 196 -6.43 -2.57 -4.59
N ARG A 197 -5.82 -1.90 -3.59
CA ARG A 197 -6.52 -0.94 -2.71
C ARG A 197 -6.02 0.47 -2.87
N SER A 198 -6.94 1.40 -2.93
CA SER A 198 -6.68 2.84 -2.84
C SER A 198 -7.75 3.55 -2.03
N SER A 199 -7.42 4.71 -1.50
CA SER A 199 -8.34 5.61 -0.82
C SER A 199 -8.40 6.96 -1.51
N PHE A 200 -9.56 7.60 -1.42
CA PHE A 200 -9.87 8.88 -2.03
C PHE A 200 -10.40 9.84 -0.99
N TYR A 201 -9.83 11.04 -0.95
CA TYR A 201 -10.13 12.09 0.03
C TYR A 201 -10.51 13.35 -0.71
N ALA A 202 -11.72 13.86 -0.51
CA ALA A 202 -12.24 14.99 -1.28
C ALA A 202 -12.86 16.08 -0.39
N HIS A 203 -13.31 17.16 -1.05
CA HIS A 203 -13.81 18.40 -0.48
C HIS A 203 -12.79 19.12 0.42
N LEU A 204 -11.49 18.85 0.22
CA LEU A 204 -10.42 19.44 1.01
C LEU A 204 -10.36 20.97 0.86
N SER A 205 -9.99 21.67 1.94
CA SER A 205 -9.66 23.10 1.88
C SER A 205 -8.22 23.32 1.42
N LYS A 206 -7.34 22.35 1.73
CA LYS A 206 -5.92 22.40 1.37
C LYS A 206 -5.40 20.99 1.16
N ILE A 207 -4.63 20.79 0.09
CA ILE A 207 -3.79 19.61 -0.12
C ILE A 207 -2.44 19.88 0.53
N VAL A 208 -1.94 18.94 1.35
CA VAL A 208 -0.63 19.02 2.01
C VAL A 208 0.37 18.08 1.32
N ALA A 209 -0.08 16.90 0.94
CA ALA A 209 0.75 15.89 0.28
C ALA A 209 0.91 16.16 -1.22
N GLN A 210 2.00 15.66 -1.81
CA GLN A 210 2.28 15.73 -3.24
C GLN A 210 2.28 14.34 -3.87
N LYS A 211 2.02 14.27 -5.19
CA LYS A 211 2.13 13.01 -5.94
C LYS A 211 3.52 12.39 -5.75
N GLY A 212 3.55 11.11 -5.40
CA GLY A 212 4.78 10.35 -5.13
C GLY A 212 5.18 10.32 -3.65
N ASP A 213 4.56 11.14 -2.79
CA ASP A 213 4.84 11.10 -1.36
C ASP A 213 4.44 9.74 -0.76
N LYS A 214 5.30 9.23 0.12
CA LYS A 214 5.03 8.05 0.93
C LYS A 214 4.35 8.47 2.22
N VAL A 215 3.21 7.87 2.47
CA VAL A 215 2.33 8.26 3.56
C VAL A 215 1.92 7.06 4.42
N GLY A 216 1.58 7.33 5.66
CA GLY A 216 1.05 6.34 6.61
C GLY A 216 -0.05 6.94 7.48
N ILE A 217 -0.61 6.14 8.39
CA ILE A 217 -1.75 6.50 9.24
C ILE A 217 -1.59 7.79 10.07
N GLN A 218 -0.36 8.27 10.24
CA GLN A 218 -0.06 9.52 10.96
C GLN A 218 0.36 10.66 10.02
N THR A 219 0.35 10.42 8.72
CA THR A 219 0.76 11.44 7.76
C THR A 219 -0.43 12.31 7.38
N CYS A 220 -0.37 13.59 7.71
CA CYS A 220 -1.36 14.57 7.27
C CYS A 220 -1.23 14.80 5.76
N ILE A 221 -2.28 14.51 4.99
CA ILE A 221 -2.32 14.61 3.53
C ILE A 221 -3.13 15.80 3.04
N GLY A 222 -3.96 16.38 3.91
CA GLY A 222 -4.82 17.52 3.57
C GLY A 222 -5.56 18.06 4.79
N LYS A 223 -6.47 18.98 4.54
CA LYS A 223 -7.34 19.58 5.57
C LYS A 223 -8.79 19.59 5.11
N VAL A 224 -9.71 19.28 6.05
CA VAL A 224 -11.15 19.32 5.80
C VAL A 224 -11.58 20.66 5.22
N GLY A 225 -12.45 20.61 4.25
CA GLY A 225 -12.98 21.77 3.54
C GLY A 225 -14.46 21.65 3.21
N SER A 226 -14.85 22.46 2.25
CA SER A 226 -16.19 22.46 1.64
C SER A 226 -16.07 22.85 0.17
N THR A 227 -15.02 22.37 -0.51
CA THR A 227 -14.74 22.72 -1.91
C THR A 227 -15.48 21.77 -2.86
N GLY A 228 -15.73 22.23 -4.10
CA GLY A 228 -16.55 21.48 -5.06
C GLY A 228 -18.04 21.50 -4.72
N ALA A 229 -18.73 20.42 -5.03
CA ALA A 229 -20.17 20.27 -4.78
C ALA A 229 -20.44 19.80 -3.34
N SER A 230 -20.30 20.71 -2.38
CA SER A 230 -20.44 20.45 -0.95
C SER A 230 -21.47 21.40 -0.32
N THR A 231 -22.20 20.94 0.68
CA THR A 231 -23.19 21.72 1.45
C THR A 231 -22.64 22.28 2.76
N GLY A 232 -21.44 21.88 3.18
CA GLY A 232 -20.79 22.31 4.41
C GLY A 232 -19.48 21.58 4.66
N PRO A 233 -18.71 21.96 5.70
CA PRO A 233 -17.42 21.35 5.98
C PRO A 233 -17.52 19.86 6.30
N HIS A 234 -16.92 19.02 5.47
CA HIS A 234 -16.81 17.58 5.65
C HIS A 234 -15.68 17.00 4.80
N LEU A 235 -15.26 15.79 5.11
CA LEU A 235 -14.43 14.95 4.28
C LEU A 235 -15.33 13.94 3.56
N HIS A 236 -15.31 13.92 2.22
CA HIS A 236 -15.81 12.78 1.46
C HIS A 236 -14.68 11.75 1.33
N PHE A 237 -14.93 10.53 1.82
CA PHE A 237 -13.93 9.47 1.92
C PHE A 237 -14.42 8.20 1.21
N GLU A 238 -13.60 7.69 0.25
CA GLU A 238 -13.85 6.43 -0.45
C GLU A 238 -12.71 5.43 -0.20
N ILE A 239 -13.04 4.15 -0.13
CA ILE A 239 -12.11 3.05 -0.34
C ILE A 239 -12.47 2.35 -1.64
N ARG A 240 -11.44 2.03 -2.42
CA ARG A 240 -11.56 1.31 -3.70
C ARG A 240 -10.74 0.04 -3.62
N LYS A 241 -11.37 -1.07 -4.02
CA LYS A 241 -10.75 -2.40 -4.07
C LYS A 241 -10.98 -2.99 -5.47
N ASN A 242 -9.93 -3.39 -6.14
CA ASN A 242 -9.98 -3.86 -7.54
C ASN A 242 -10.74 -2.88 -8.46
N ASN A 243 -10.45 -1.59 -8.34
CA ASN A 243 -11.11 -0.47 -9.03
C ASN A 243 -12.61 -0.29 -8.70
N SER A 244 -13.21 -1.10 -7.85
CA SER A 244 -14.59 -0.97 -7.39
C SER A 244 -14.64 -0.16 -6.11
N LYS A 245 -15.62 0.75 -6.00
CA LYS A 245 -15.88 1.50 -4.79
C LYS A 245 -16.64 0.62 -3.81
N ILE A 246 -16.16 0.51 -2.59
CA ILE A 246 -16.73 -0.33 -1.54
C ILE A 246 -17.08 0.52 -0.32
N ASN A 247 -17.92 -0.03 0.56
CA ASN A 247 -18.24 0.65 1.82
C ASN A 247 -16.96 0.79 2.67
N PRO A 248 -16.49 2.02 2.97
CA PRO A 248 -15.26 2.21 3.73
C PRO A 248 -15.26 1.48 5.08
N PHE A 249 -16.39 1.40 5.76
CA PHE A 249 -16.48 0.73 7.07
C PHE A 249 -16.28 -0.79 7.01
N SER A 250 -16.33 -1.41 5.83
CA SER A 250 -16.01 -2.84 5.69
C SER A 250 -14.50 -3.13 5.67
N GLU A 251 -13.66 -2.13 5.47
CA GLU A 251 -12.19 -2.28 5.38
C GLU A 251 -11.45 -1.57 6.52
N LEU A 252 -12.11 -0.65 7.22
CA LEU A 252 -11.53 0.02 8.37
C LEU A 252 -11.52 -0.92 9.57
N SER A 253 -10.36 -1.06 10.21
CA SER A 253 -10.28 -1.75 11.51
C SER A 253 -10.74 -0.81 12.61
N ASP A 254 -11.51 -1.32 13.54
CA ASP A 254 -11.87 -0.61 14.75
C ASP A 254 -10.60 -0.15 15.51
N LEU A 255 -10.69 1.03 16.10
CA LEU A 255 -9.66 1.60 16.96
C LEU A 255 -9.57 0.85 18.28
#